data_179e08d5f38f1227d724c118529ef97b
#
_entry.id   179e08d5f38f1227d724c118529ef97b
#
_cell.length_a   1.000
_cell.length_b   1.000
_cell.length_c   1.000
_cell.angle_alpha   90.00
_cell.angle_beta   90.00
_cell.angle_gamma   90.00
#
_symmetry.space_group_name_H-M   'P 1'
#
loop_
_entity.id
_entity.type
_entity.pdbx_description
1 polymer ?
#
loop_
_entity_poly.entity_id
_entity_poly.type
_entity_poly.pdbx_seq_one_letter_code
_entity_poly.pdbx_strand_id
1 'polypeptide(L)'
;MKGIVLAGGSGTRLHPMTRGTSKQLLPIYDKPMVYYPVSALMLAGIRDILVISTPEDLGSFRRLLGTGEELGVRFSYAEQPRPEGLAQALVIGSEFCAGDDVCLVLGDNIFYGQGFSGMMRRAVEDAAHGYATIFGYTVPDPRRYGVVTLDADGIPLRIVEKPTQPESDKAVVGLYFY
;
A
#
# COMPACT_ATOMS: atom_id res chain seq x y z
N MET A 1 -14.58 -5.20 4.05
CA MET A 1 -13.26 -4.94 3.42
C MET A 1 -12.18 -4.96 4.48
N LYS A 2 -11.05 -5.58 4.19
CA LYS A 2 -9.86 -5.65 5.05
C LYS A 2 -8.68 -4.88 4.44
N GLY A 3 -7.75 -4.43 5.26
CA GLY A 3 -6.57 -3.69 4.81
C GLY A 3 -5.30 -4.53 4.91
N ILE A 4 -4.40 -4.41 3.95
CA ILE A 4 -3.04 -4.95 4.01
C ILE A 4 -2.05 -3.80 3.85
N VAL A 5 -1.14 -3.65 4.80
CA VAL A 5 0.03 -2.77 4.69
C VAL A 5 1.24 -3.62 4.39
N LEU A 6 1.78 -3.51 3.17
CA LEU A 6 3.02 -4.20 2.80
C LEU A 6 4.22 -3.32 3.17
N ALA A 7 4.87 -3.66 4.27
CA ALA A 7 5.98 -2.92 4.88
C ALA A 7 7.30 -3.71 4.83
N GLY A 8 7.52 -4.45 3.74
CA GLY A 8 8.76 -5.16 3.47
C GLY A 8 9.75 -4.34 2.65
N GLY A 9 10.92 -4.94 2.39
CA GLY A 9 11.96 -4.39 1.54
C GLY A 9 13.17 -3.84 2.29
N SER A 10 14.35 -3.96 1.68
CA SER A 10 15.66 -3.67 2.29
C SER A 10 15.99 -2.19 2.48
N GLY A 11 15.21 -1.27 1.87
CA GLY A 11 15.42 0.18 2.00
C GLY A 11 16.79 0.70 1.57
N THR A 12 17.54 -0.03 0.75
CA THR A 12 18.97 0.23 0.42
C THR A 12 19.26 1.63 -0.10
N ARG A 13 18.28 2.28 -0.74
CA ARG A 13 18.41 3.68 -1.22
C ARG A 13 18.58 4.71 -0.10
N LEU A 14 18.21 4.36 1.13
CA LEU A 14 18.31 5.21 2.31
C LEU A 14 19.45 4.81 3.24
N HIS A 15 20.39 3.93 2.78
CA HIS A 15 21.58 3.62 3.57
C HIS A 15 22.39 4.89 3.87
N PRO A 16 22.94 4.99 5.09
CA PRO A 16 23.03 3.97 6.15
C PRO A 16 21.83 3.91 7.11
N MET A 17 20.84 4.79 7.01
CA MET A 17 19.73 4.90 7.96
C MET A 17 18.91 3.61 8.09
N THR A 18 18.77 2.86 6.99
CA THR A 18 18.00 1.61 6.94
C THR A 18 18.84 0.34 7.14
N ARG A 19 20.06 0.46 7.67
CA ARG A 19 20.87 -0.74 8.00
C ARG A 19 20.40 -1.43 9.28
N GLY A 20 19.81 -0.69 10.20
CA GLY A 20 19.37 -1.22 11.49
C GLY A 20 17.87 -1.13 11.73
N THR A 21 17.09 -0.68 10.73
CA THR A 21 15.63 -0.54 10.85
C THR A 21 14.96 -0.50 9.50
N SER A 22 13.70 -0.94 9.44
CA SER A 22 12.87 -0.80 8.25
C SER A 22 12.69 0.67 7.86
N LYS A 23 12.66 0.96 6.55
CA LYS A 23 12.37 2.30 6.01
C LYS A 23 11.07 2.86 6.56
N GLN A 24 10.05 2.03 6.69
CA GLN A 24 8.71 2.42 7.13
C GLN A 24 8.64 2.78 8.61
N LEU A 25 9.69 2.47 9.39
CA LEU A 25 9.83 2.87 10.79
C LEU A 25 10.58 4.19 10.97
N LEU A 26 11.21 4.71 9.91
CA LEU A 26 11.85 6.02 9.95
C LEU A 26 10.81 7.13 10.12
N PRO A 27 11.11 8.17 10.93
CA PRO A 27 10.21 9.29 11.11
C PRO A 27 10.08 10.13 9.84
N ILE A 28 8.86 10.48 9.51
CA ILE A 28 8.52 11.49 8.50
C ILE A 28 7.74 12.58 9.22
N TYR A 29 8.36 13.72 9.43
CA TYR A 29 7.88 14.84 10.21
C TYR A 29 7.69 14.46 11.70
N ASP A 30 6.49 14.10 12.15
CA ASP A 30 6.12 13.89 13.55
C ASP A 30 5.86 12.42 13.93
N LYS A 31 5.89 11.49 12.96
CA LYS A 31 5.56 10.07 13.18
C LYS A 31 6.27 9.13 12.20
N PRO A 32 6.42 7.85 12.55
CA PRO A 32 6.96 6.85 11.63
C PRO A 32 6.15 6.77 10.33
N MET A 33 6.84 6.53 9.23
CA MET A 33 6.26 6.51 7.87
C MET A 33 5.03 5.60 7.75
N VAL A 34 5.02 4.45 8.42
CA VAL A 34 3.92 3.46 8.37
C VAL A 34 2.56 4.03 8.82
N TYR A 35 2.53 5.05 9.64
CA TYR A 35 1.26 5.67 10.07
C TYR A 35 0.51 6.35 8.93
N TYR A 36 1.22 6.81 7.87
CA TYR A 36 0.58 7.45 6.72
C TYR A 36 -0.29 6.46 5.92
N PRO A 37 0.22 5.29 5.45
CA PRO A 37 -0.63 4.30 4.80
C PRO A 37 -1.70 3.72 5.74
N VAL A 38 -1.41 3.54 7.03
CA VAL A 38 -2.43 3.14 8.02
C VAL A 38 -3.56 4.17 8.07
N SER A 39 -3.23 5.48 8.14
CA SER A 39 -4.26 6.52 8.14
C SER A 39 -5.07 6.57 6.84
N ALA A 40 -4.46 6.24 5.69
CA ALA A 40 -5.20 6.12 4.42
C ALA A 40 -6.25 5.00 4.50
N LEU A 41 -5.90 3.83 5.03
CA LEU A 41 -6.86 2.74 5.28
C LEU A 41 -7.98 3.18 6.23
N MET A 42 -7.64 3.89 7.31
CA MET A 42 -8.63 4.41 8.26
C MET A 42 -9.60 5.41 7.62
N LEU A 43 -9.12 6.26 6.69
CA LEU A 43 -9.93 7.20 5.91
C LEU A 43 -10.89 6.48 4.95
N ALA A 44 -10.53 5.29 4.47
CA ALA A 44 -11.41 4.39 3.72
C ALA A 44 -12.44 3.66 4.60
N GLY A 45 -12.40 3.84 5.92
CA GLY A 45 -13.27 3.14 6.86
C GLY A 45 -12.79 1.74 7.26
N ILE A 46 -11.60 1.33 6.81
CA ILE A 46 -11.03 0.00 7.09
C ILE A 46 -10.47 -0.02 8.51
N ARG A 47 -10.81 -1.08 9.26
CA ARG A 47 -10.45 -1.22 10.69
C ARG A 47 -9.70 -2.51 11.00
N ASP A 48 -9.81 -3.55 10.17
CA ASP A 48 -9.02 -4.77 10.25
C ASP A 48 -7.83 -4.65 9.29
N ILE A 49 -6.63 -4.63 9.83
CA ILE A 49 -5.42 -4.32 9.07
C ILE A 49 -4.35 -5.37 9.35
N LEU A 50 -3.86 -6.01 8.29
CA LEU A 50 -2.71 -6.89 8.33
C LEU A 50 -1.44 -6.11 7.95
N VAL A 51 -0.46 -6.11 8.82
CA VAL A 51 0.88 -5.58 8.54
C VAL A 51 1.79 -6.72 8.14
N ILE A 52 2.30 -6.67 6.91
CA ILE A 52 3.24 -7.66 6.38
C ILE A 52 4.63 -7.03 6.31
N SER A 53 5.61 -7.65 6.96
CA SER A 53 7.00 -7.17 6.96
C SER A 53 7.99 -8.32 6.96
N THR A 54 9.29 -8.01 6.85
CA THR A 54 10.34 -9.01 6.97
C THR A 54 10.37 -9.62 8.38
N PRO A 55 10.87 -10.86 8.55
CA PRO A 55 11.02 -11.48 9.87
C PRO A 55 11.82 -10.60 10.85
N GLU A 56 12.86 -9.91 10.35
CA GLU A 56 13.74 -9.06 11.15
C GLU A 56 13.02 -7.82 11.69
N ASP A 57 12.15 -7.20 10.89
CA ASP A 57 11.51 -5.94 11.23
C ASP A 57 10.14 -6.10 11.90
N LEU A 58 9.47 -7.25 11.73
CA LEU A 58 8.08 -7.47 12.18
C LEU A 58 7.91 -7.22 13.68
N GLY A 59 8.91 -7.62 14.49
CA GLY A 59 8.91 -7.36 15.94
C GLY A 59 8.86 -5.86 16.27
N SER A 60 9.48 -5.02 15.46
CA SER A 60 9.46 -3.55 15.64
C SER A 60 8.11 -2.95 15.28
N PHE A 61 7.46 -3.45 14.22
CA PHE A 61 6.08 -3.04 13.90
C PHE A 61 5.10 -3.44 14.99
N ARG A 62 5.22 -4.66 15.56
CA ARG A 62 4.39 -5.11 16.69
C ARG A 62 4.55 -4.21 17.92
N ARG A 63 5.78 -3.80 18.24
CA ARG A 63 6.03 -2.87 19.35
C ARG A 63 5.46 -1.48 19.10
N LEU A 64 5.54 -0.99 17.85
CA LEU A 64 5.08 0.34 17.49
C LEU A 64 3.56 0.46 17.44
N LEU A 65 2.89 -0.49 16.79
CA LEU A 65 1.47 -0.42 16.46
C LEU A 65 0.57 -1.18 17.44
N GLY A 66 1.14 -2.12 18.23
CA GLY A 66 0.43 -2.92 19.24
C GLY A 66 -0.73 -3.71 18.65
N THR A 67 -1.85 -3.73 19.35
CA THR A 67 -3.12 -4.31 18.89
C THR A 67 -3.93 -3.37 17.99
N GLY A 68 -3.63 -2.06 18.04
CA GLY A 68 -4.33 -1.02 17.29
C GLY A 68 -5.52 -0.40 18.04
N GLU A 69 -5.85 -0.85 19.25
CA GLU A 69 -6.99 -0.35 20.03
C GLU A 69 -6.96 1.16 20.24
N GLU A 70 -5.77 1.71 20.53
CA GLU A 70 -5.58 3.16 20.71
C GLU A 70 -5.91 3.97 19.45
N LEU A 71 -5.84 3.35 18.28
CA LEU A 71 -6.17 3.95 16.98
C LEU A 71 -7.58 3.60 16.51
N GLY A 72 -8.32 2.79 17.28
CA GLY A 72 -9.64 2.29 16.86
C GLY A 72 -9.61 1.31 15.70
N VAL A 73 -8.52 0.55 15.55
CA VAL A 73 -8.33 -0.49 14.54
C VAL A 73 -7.90 -1.81 15.19
N ARG A 74 -7.82 -2.89 14.42
CA ARG A 74 -7.25 -4.17 14.84
C ARG A 74 -6.08 -4.51 13.91
N PHE A 75 -4.87 -4.64 14.47
CA PHE A 75 -3.72 -5.09 13.73
C PHE A 75 -3.50 -6.59 13.86
N SER A 76 -3.27 -7.22 12.71
CA SER A 76 -2.67 -8.55 12.58
C SER A 76 -1.30 -8.41 11.92
N TYR A 77 -0.45 -9.43 12.05
CA TYR A 77 0.93 -9.35 11.60
C TYR A 77 1.33 -10.65 10.91
N ALA A 78 1.98 -10.56 9.75
CA ALA A 78 2.52 -11.70 9.02
C ALA A 78 3.91 -11.41 8.48
N GLU A 79 4.69 -12.47 8.32
CA GLU A 79 6.05 -12.38 7.79
C GLU A 79 6.05 -12.54 6.27
N GLN A 80 6.88 -11.73 5.62
CA GLN A 80 7.30 -11.89 4.23
C GLN A 80 8.78 -12.29 4.22
N PRO A 81 9.11 -13.59 4.13
CA PRO A 81 10.50 -14.04 4.24
C PRO A 81 11.39 -13.55 3.09
N ARG A 82 10.81 -13.33 1.91
CA ARG A 82 11.48 -12.79 0.73
C ARG A 82 10.58 -11.84 -0.03
N PRO A 83 11.09 -10.72 -0.57
CA PRO A 83 10.29 -9.75 -1.32
C PRO A 83 10.04 -10.24 -2.75
N GLU A 84 9.01 -11.04 -2.97
CA GLU A 84 8.64 -11.64 -4.27
C GLU A 84 7.53 -10.87 -5.00
N GLY A 85 7.37 -9.59 -4.69
CA GLY A 85 6.43 -8.71 -5.35
C GLY A 85 5.13 -8.47 -4.57
N LEU A 86 4.27 -7.63 -5.14
CA LEU A 86 3.01 -7.19 -4.53
C LEU A 86 2.00 -8.31 -4.33
N ALA A 87 1.87 -9.19 -5.34
CA ALA A 87 0.90 -10.29 -5.31
C ALA A 87 1.15 -11.27 -4.15
N GLN A 88 2.40 -11.40 -3.69
CA GLN A 88 2.74 -12.21 -2.53
C GLN A 88 2.01 -11.74 -1.26
N ALA A 89 1.75 -10.44 -1.12
CA ALA A 89 1.01 -9.92 0.03
C ALA A 89 -0.41 -10.48 0.11
N LEU A 90 -1.07 -10.71 -1.02
CA LEU A 90 -2.40 -11.32 -1.08
C LEU A 90 -2.34 -12.82 -0.76
N VAL A 91 -1.28 -13.51 -1.18
CA VAL A 91 -1.05 -14.93 -0.84
C VAL A 91 -0.82 -15.10 0.66
N ILE A 92 0.08 -14.28 1.25
CA ILE A 92 0.37 -14.29 2.70
C ILE A 92 -0.89 -13.92 3.50
N GLY A 93 -1.66 -12.94 3.02
CA GLY A 93 -2.87 -12.44 3.65
C GLY A 93 -4.13 -13.28 3.39
N SER A 94 -4.06 -14.39 2.66
CA SER A 94 -5.25 -15.12 2.19
C SER A 94 -6.19 -15.57 3.32
N GLU A 95 -5.66 -16.13 4.40
CA GLU A 95 -6.45 -16.51 5.57
C GLU A 95 -7.03 -15.29 6.30
N PHE A 96 -6.25 -14.21 6.40
CA PHE A 96 -6.73 -12.96 6.99
C PHE A 96 -7.87 -12.37 6.17
N CYS A 97 -7.75 -12.35 4.85
CA CYS A 97 -8.78 -11.80 3.95
C CYS A 97 -10.06 -12.64 3.99
N ALA A 98 -9.96 -13.97 4.04
CA ALA A 98 -11.09 -14.89 4.17
C ALA A 98 -12.23 -14.65 3.17
N GLY A 99 -11.91 -14.20 1.95
CA GLY A 99 -12.89 -13.89 0.90
C GLY A 99 -13.52 -12.49 0.97
N ASP A 100 -13.11 -11.66 1.94
CA ASP A 100 -13.51 -10.24 1.97
C ASP A 100 -12.76 -9.43 0.90
N ASP A 101 -13.38 -8.33 0.44
CA ASP A 101 -12.69 -7.30 -0.35
C ASP A 101 -11.46 -6.77 0.40
N VAL A 102 -10.42 -6.41 -0.34
CA VAL A 102 -9.12 -6.04 0.20
C VAL A 102 -8.64 -4.69 -0.34
N CYS A 103 -8.13 -3.85 0.55
CA CYS A 103 -7.30 -2.70 0.19
C CYS A 103 -5.85 -3.01 0.53
N LEU A 104 -4.99 -3.11 -0.49
CA LEU A 104 -3.54 -3.25 -0.34
C LEU A 104 -2.87 -1.89 -0.49
N VAL A 105 -2.05 -1.51 0.50
CA VAL A 105 -1.26 -0.28 0.47
C VAL A 105 0.20 -0.57 0.74
N LEU A 106 1.08 0.12 -0.01
CA LEU A 106 2.51 0.05 0.25
C LEU A 106 2.87 0.90 1.48
N GLY A 107 3.61 0.31 2.41
CA GLY A 107 3.99 0.91 3.70
C GLY A 107 4.89 2.15 3.60
N ASP A 108 5.40 2.46 2.40
CA ASP A 108 6.27 3.60 2.12
C ASP A 108 5.61 4.67 1.24
N ASN A 109 4.30 4.58 1.02
CA ASN A 109 3.56 5.59 0.27
C ASN A 109 2.86 6.57 1.22
N ILE A 110 2.95 7.85 0.89
CA ILE A 110 2.28 8.95 1.58
C ILE A 110 1.29 9.56 0.62
N PHE A 111 0.02 9.52 0.98
CA PHE A 111 -1.07 10.05 0.18
C PHE A 111 -1.57 11.37 0.77
N TYR A 112 -1.62 12.39 -0.08
CA TYR A 112 -2.16 13.69 0.29
C TYR A 112 -2.85 14.32 -0.90
N GLY A 113 -4.00 14.92 -0.67
CA GLY A 113 -4.72 15.65 -1.71
C GLY A 113 -6.14 16.01 -1.33
N GLN A 114 -6.65 17.05 -1.98
CA GLN A 114 -8.03 17.44 -1.84
C GLN A 114 -8.97 16.34 -2.39
N GLY A 115 -10.02 16.00 -1.66
CA GLY A 115 -10.99 14.98 -2.08
C GLY A 115 -10.52 13.54 -1.90
N PHE A 116 -9.31 13.28 -1.35
CA PHE A 116 -8.75 11.94 -1.19
C PHE A 116 -9.70 10.99 -0.45
N SER A 117 -10.30 11.42 0.67
CA SER A 117 -11.27 10.59 1.42
C SER A 117 -12.51 10.21 0.59
N GLY A 118 -12.94 11.09 -0.33
CA GLY A 118 -14.03 10.79 -1.25
C GLY A 118 -13.64 9.74 -2.30
N MET A 119 -12.41 9.82 -2.83
CA MET A 119 -11.88 8.81 -3.75
C MET A 119 -11.77 7.44 -3.06
N MET A 120 -11.30 7.40 -1.81
CA MET A 120 -11.19 6.17 -1.03
C MET A 120 -12.56 5.51 -0.81
N ARG A 121 -13.59 6.28 -0.45
CA ARG A 121 -14.96 5.74 -0.28
C ARG A 121 -15.53 5.17 -1.57
N ARG A 122 -15.34 5.86 -2.70
CA ARG A 122 -15.77 5.32 -4.01
C ARG A 122 -15.06 4.01 -4.34
N ALA A 123 -13.74 3.92 -4.11
CA ALA A 123 -13.01 2.69 -4.34
C ALA A 123 -13.50 1.51 -3.48
N VAL A 124 -13.94 1.77 -2.24
CA VAL A 124 -14.59 0.78 -1.39
C VAL A 124 -15.94 0.35 -1.97
N GLU A 125 -16.74 1.28 -2.45
CA GLU A 125 -18.03 1.01 -3.10
C GLU A 125 -17.84 0.24 -4.40
N ASP A 126 -16.86 0.60 -5.22
CA ASP A 126 -16.53 -0.10 -6.48
C ASP A 126 -16.12 -1.55 -6.20
N ALA A 127 -15.28 -1.81 -5.19
CA ALA A 127 -14.88 -3.15 -4.80
C ALA A 127 -16.09 -4.01 -4.38
N ALA A 128 -17.02 -3.46 -3.59
CA ALA A 128 -18.25 -4.14 -3.21
C ALA A 128 -19.15 -4.54 -4.41
N HIS A 129 -18.95 -3.90 -5.57
CA HIS A 129 -19.61 -4.24 -6.83
C HIS A 129 -18.74 -5.12 -7.76
N GLY A 130 -17.61 -5.62 -7.26
CA GLY A 130 -16.71 -6.52 -8.00
C GLY A 130 -15.75 -5.79 -8.96
N TYR A 131 -15.52 -4.49 -8.78
CA TYR A 131 -14.54 -3.74 -9.56
C TYR A 131 -13.24 -3.54 -8.77
N ALA A 132 -12.11 -3.76 -9.43
CA ALA A 132 -10.81 -3.36 -8.88
C ALA A 132 -10.55 -1.87 -9.15
N THR A 133 -9.97 -1.17 -8.18
CA THR A 133 -9.57 0.24 -8.33
C THR A 133 -8.07 0.40 -8.13
N ILE A 134 -7.43 1.08 -9.08
CA ILE A 134 -6.04 1.56 -9.01
C ILE A 134 -6.02 3.09 -9.16
N PHE A 135 -4.95 3.72 -8.68
CA PHE A 135 -4.78 5.16 -8.80
C PHE A 135 -3.58 5.48 -9.68
N GLY A 136 -3.81 6.26 -10.73
CA GLY A 136 -2.77 6.80 -11.61
C GLY A 136 -2.40 8.23 -11.21
N TYR A 137 -1.12 8.50 -11.02
CA TYR A 137 -0.60 9.83 -10.71
C TYR A 137 0.36 10.30 -11.82
N THR A 138 0.15 11.52 -12.31
CA THR A 138 1.03 12.10 -13.34
C THR A 138 2.41 12.40 -12.79
N VAL A 139 3.43 11.83 -13.39
CA VAL A 139 4.82 12.01 -13.01
C VAL A 139 5.68 12.47 -14.20
N PRO A 140 6.73 13.28 -13.99
CA PRO A 140 7.61 13.72 -15.07
C PRO A 140 8.42 12.59 -15.72
N ASP A 141 8.79 11.55 -14.96
CA ASP A 141 9.52 10.37 -15.44
C ASP A 141 8.86 9.09 -14.95
N PRO A 142 7.98 8.48 -15.77
CA PRO A 142 7.24 7.28 -15.39
C PRO A 142 8.04 5.98 -15.47
N ARG A 143 9.24 5.96 -16.07
CA ARG A 143 10.06 4.75 -16.30
C ARG A 143 10.43 3.97 -15.04
N ARG A 144 10.24 4.56 -13.87
CA ARG A 144 10.56 3.95 -12.56
C ARG A 144 9.38 3.28 -11.88
N TYR A 145 8.20 3.32 -12.49
CA TYR A 145 6.93 2.89 -11.92
C TYR A 145 6.20 1.91 -12.84
N GLY A 146 5.19 1.25 -12.33
CA GLY A 146 4.14 0.70 -13.16
C GLY A 146 3.41 1.83 -13.85
N VAL A 147 3.24 1.76 -15.15
CA VAL A 147 2.59 2.80 -15.96
C VAL A 147 1.27 2.27 -16.50
N VAL A 148 0.17 2.98 -16.22
CA VAL A 148 -1.14 2.66 -16.77
C VAL A 148 -1.39 3.49 -18.03
N THR A 149 -1.84 2.82 -19.09
CA THR A 149 -2.37 3.45 -20.32
C THR A 149 -3.88 3.41 -20.25
N LEU A 150 -4.53 4.52 -20.56
CA LEU A 150 -5.98 4.68 -20.56
C LEU A 150 -6.47 4.91 -21.98
N ASP A 151 -7.72 4.54 -22.28
CA ASP A 151 -8.41 4.95 -23.51
C ASP A 151 -8.95 6.39 -23.42
N ALA A 152 -9.68 6.81 -24.43
CA ALA A 152 -10.27 8.15 -24.51
C ALA A 152 -11.34 8.42 -23.42
N ASP A 153 -11.95 7.37 -22.89
CA ASP A 153 -12.97 7.43 -21.85
C ASP A 153 -12.36 7.28 -20.43
N GLY A 154 -11.03 7.12 -20.33
CA GLY A 154 -10.31 6.97 -19.08
C GLY A 154 -10.31 5.53 -18.52
N ILE A 155 -10.66 4.55 -19.35
CA ILE A 155 -10.67 3.14 -18.96
C ILE A 155 -9.25 2.57 -19.07
N PRO A 156 -8.76 1.84 -18.04
CA PRO A 156 -7.45 1.20 -18.10
C PRO A 156 -7.36 0.15 -19.21
N LEU A 157 -6.42 0.33 -20.14
CA LEU A 157 -6.14 -0.62 -21.21
C LEU A 157 -5.03 -1.59 -20.84
N ARG A 158 -3.98 -1.09 -20.18
CA ARG A 158 -2.78 -1.86 -19.88
C ARG A 158 -1.98 -1.23 -18.75
N ILE A 159 -1.31 -2.08 -17.96
CA ILE A 159 -0.27 -1.68 -17.01
C ILE A 159 1.03 -2.35 -17.40
N VAL A 160 2.12 -1.57 -17.48
CA VAL A 160 3.46 -2.07 -17.80
C VAL A 160 4.42 -1.64 -16.70
N GLU A 161 5.07 -2.62 -16.07
CA GLU A 161 6.05 -2.35 -15.00
C GLU A 161 7.35 -1.81 -15.58
N LYS A 162 7.76 -0.64 -15.13
CA LYS A 162 9.02 0.05 -15.49
C LYS A 162 9.34 0.03 -16.99
N PRO A 163 8.44 0.52 -17.84
CA PRO A 163 8.64 0.50 -19.29
C PRO A 163 9.86 1.35 -19.67
N THR A 164 10.67 0.84 -20.62
CA THR A 164 11.77 1.62 -21.22
C THR A 164 11.25 2.77 -22.06
N GLN A 165 10.10 2.55 -22.71
CA GLN A 165 9.36 3.54 -23.49
C GLN A 165 7.92 3.62 -22.98
N PRO A 166 7.64 4.53 -22.04
CA PRO A 166 6.30 4.68 -21.47
C PRO A 166 5.35 5.31 -22.48
N GLU A 167 4.16 4.73 -22.58
CA GLU A 167 3.07 5.23 -23.45
C GLU A 167 2.17 6.26 -22.74
N SER A 168 2.38 6.45 -21.43
CA SER A 168 1.61 7.36 -20.58
C SER A 168 2.52 7.95 -19.49
N ASP A 169 2.14 9.08 -18.93
CA ASP A 169 2.76 9.70 -17.78
C ASP A 169 2.10 9.30 -16.45
N LYS A 170 1.13 8.37 -16.49
CA LYS A 170 0.35 7.92 -15.32
C LYS A 170 1.05 6.78 -14.59
N ALA A 171 1.80 7.10 -13.55
CA ALA A 171 2.37 6.10 -12.64
C ALA A 171 1.28 5.50 -11.75
N VAL A 172 1.24 4.19 -11.65
CA VAL A 172 0.38 3.48 -10.69
C VAL A 172 0.99 3.63 -9.30
N VAL A 173 0.23 4.20 -8.37
CA VAL A 173 0.68 4.38 -6.98
C VAL A 173 0.38 3.12 -6.15
N GLY A 174 1.09 2.96 -5.04
CA GLY A 174 0.99 1.78 -4.19
C GLY A 174 -0.28 1.72 -3.34
N LEU A 175 -1.45 1.78 -3.97
CA LEU A 175 -2.77 1.72 -3.34
C LEU A 175 -3.74 1.03 -4.29
N TYR A 176 -4.28 -0.11 -3.84
CA TYR A 176 -5.07 -1.02 -4.68
C TYR A 176 -6.30 -1.50 -3.92
N PHE A 177 -7.45 -1.54 -4.57
CA PHE A 177 -8.70 -2.12 -4.05
C PHE A 177 -9.13 -3.27 -4.96
N TYR A 178 -9.48 -4.39 -4.35
CA TYR A 178 -9.89 -5.62 -5.03
C TYR A 178 -11.13 -6.21 -4.39
#